data_0dd754c32016907fd9d944fc1b52a3bc
#
_entry.id   0dd754c32016907fd9d944fc1b52a3bc
#
_cell.length_a   1.000
_cell.length_b   1.000
_cell.length_c   1.000
_cell.angle_alpha   90.00
_cell.angle_beta   90.00
_cell.angle_gamma   90.00
#
_symmetry.space_group_name_H-M   'P 1'
#
loop_
_entity.id
_entity.type
_entity.pdbx_description
1 polymer ?
#
loop_
_entity_poly.entity_id
_entity_poly.type
_entity_poly.pdbx_seq_one_letter_code
_entity_poly.pdbx_strand_id
1 'polypeptide(L)'
;FNRNSDETYQAILDSLTESGIVATMSAGNSGAWMDHSYSPTGHLYAGDVSMTTTGMPGTFANALSVASVDNRGYTGMYLEAGGKLLFYTQTVYGNAPMATLAGEQPYIYMDGVGTPEDFAALNGGAQGKIVVCSRGGISFYQKGDNAVAAGAIATVVYNNQAGSINMDLTDYSGTAPFVSVTQSDGAVLKANASPVTGEDGQILYYEG
;
A
#
# COMPACT_ATOMS: atom_id res chain seq x y z
N PHE A 1 -29.07 13.11 6.13
CA PHE A 1 -29.08 13.54 4.71
C PHE A 1 -29.77 14.90 4.63
N ASN A 2 -29.11 15.89 4.01
CA ASN A 2 -29.68 17.22 3.81
C ASN A 2 -30.36 17.25 2.44
N ARG A 3 -31.68 17.12 2.41
CA ARG A 3 -32.49 17.10 1.18
C ARG A 3 -32.23 18.30 0.26
N ASN A 4 -31.93 19.47 0.82
CA ASN A 4 -31.67 20.67 0.01
C ASN A 4 -30.38 20.61 -0.80
N SER A 5 -29.38 19.88 -0.30
CA SER A 5 -28.15 19.67 -1.08
C SER A 5 -28.36 18.68 -2.23
N ASP A 6 -29.21 17.68 -2.04
CA ASP A 6 -29.50 16.67 -3.05
C ASP A 6 -30.24 17.27 -4.25
N GLU A 7 -31.22 18.13 -4.02
CA GLU A 7 -31.96 18.87 -5.08
C GLU A 7 -31.01 19.78 -5.87
N THR A 8 -30.06 20.43 -5.18
CA THR A 8 -29.08 21.32 -5.83
C THR A 8 -28.13 20.53 -6.74
N TYR A 9 -27.61 19.39 -6.25
CA TYR A 9 -26.76 18.51 -7.06
C TYR A 9 -27.50 17.95 -8.27
N GLN A 10 -28.75 17.52 -8.11
CA GLN A 10 -29.56 17.03 -9.20
C GLN A 10 -29.79 18.10 -10.26
N ALA A 11 -30.10 19.33 -9.85
CA ALA A 11 -30.31 20.44 -10.78
C ALA A 11 -29.04 20.81 -11.58
N ILE A 12 -27.86 20.68 -10.95
CA ILE A 12 -26.58 20.87 -11.66
C ILE A 12 -26.37 19.77 -12.70
N LEU A 13 -26.61 18.50 -12.36
CA LEU A 13 -26.47 17.37 -13.29
C LEU A 13 -27.46 17.46 -14.45
N ASP A 14 -28.68 17.90 -14.18
CA ASP A 14 -29.69 18.13 -15.20
C ASP A 14 -29.24 19.22 -16.19
N SER A 15 -28.74 20.35 -15.69
CA SER A 15 -28.19 21.41 -16.50
C SER A 15 -26.98 21.00 -17.34
N LEU A 16 -26.10 20.19 -16.80
CA LEU A 16 -24.97 19.63 -17.54
C LEU A 16 -25.45 18.74 -18.69
N THR A 17 -26.41 17.85 -18.41
CA THR A 17 -26.99 16.95 -19.40
C THR A 17 -27.71 17.71 -20.52
N GLU A 18 -28.49 18.74 -20.18
CA GLU A 18 -29.13 19.62 -21.16
C GLU A 18 -28.12 20.33 -22.06
N SER A 19 -26.92 20.60 -21.52
CA SER A 19 -25.80 21.18 -22.25
C SER A 19 -24.99 20.17 -23.05
N GLY A 20 -25.40 18.90 -23.08
CA GLY A 20 -24.71 17.81 -23.78
C GLY A 20 -23.45 17.30 -23.07
N ILE A 21 -23.29 17.61 -21.79
CA ILE A 21 -22.13 17.19 -20.98
C ILE A 21 -22.53 15.93 -20.20
N VAL A 22 -21.69 14.88 -20.29
CA VAL A 22 -21.83 13.66 -19.49
C VAL A 22 -20.99 13.82 -18.22
N ALA A 23 -21.66 13.80 -17.07
CA ALA A 23 -20.99 13.82 -15.77
C ALA A 23 -20.67 12.39 -15.31
N THR A 24 -19.37 12.05 -15.21
CA THR A 24 -18.93 10.77 -14.69
C THR A 24 -18.61 10.87 -13.19
N MET A 25 -19.17 9.98 -12.40
CA MET A 25 -19.03 9.95 -10.95
C MET A 25 -18.51 8.58 -10.49
N SER A 26 -17.62 8.56 -9.50
CA SER A 26 -17.22 7.30 -8.88
C SER A 26 -18.40 6.65 -8.17
N ALA A 27 -18.52 5.32 -8.27
CA ALA A 27 -19.54 4.55 -7.54
C ALA A 27 -19.35 4.59 -6.02
N GLY A 28 -18.18 5.05 -5.55
CA GLY A 28 -17.83 5.11 -4.13
C GLY A 28 -17.32 3.77 -3.58
N ASN A 29 -16.95 3.78 -2.31
CA ASN A 29 -16.37 2.64 -1.61
C ASN A 29 -17.35 2.02 -0.59
N SER A 30 -18.64 2.36 -0.65
CA SER A 30 -19.63 1.89 0.32
C SER A 30 -19.96 0.40 0.19
N GLY A 31 -19.45 -0.25 -0.84
CA GLY A 31 -19.51 -1.70 -1.02
C GLY A 31 -20.91 -2.28 -1.15
N ALA A 32 -21.02 -3.53 -0.83
CA ALA A 32 -22.30 -4.21 -0.71
C ALA A 32 -22.97 -3.86 0.62
N TRP A 33 -24.27 -4.04 0.70
CA TRP A 33 -25.07 -3.95 1.94
C TRP A 33 -24.54 -4.86 3.07
N MET A 34 -23.52 -5.63 2.80
CA MET A 34 -22.84 -6.57 3.69
C MET A 34 -21.64 -5.98 4.44
N ASP A 35 -21.24 -4.74 4.15
CA ASP A 35 -20.10 -4.16 4.84
C ASP A 35 -20.45 -3.74 6.25
N HIS A 36 -20.07 -4.58 7.21
CA HIS A 36 -20.29 -4.39 8.64
C HIS A 36 -19.65 -3.13 9.21
N SER A 37 -18.70 -2.52 8.52
CA SER A 37 -17.96 -1.38 9.04
C SER A 37 -18.77 -0.08 9.07
N TYR A 38 -19.89 -0.04 8.33
CA TYR A 38 -20.71 1.18 8.19
C TYR A 38 -22.16 1.06 8.69
N SER A 39 -22.62 -0.13 9.07
CA SER A 39 -23.98 -0.31 9.55
C SER A 39 -24.05 -0.97 10.91
N PRO A 40 -24.46 -0.26 11.97
CA PRO A 40 -24.63 -0.85 13.31
C PRO A 40 -25.83 -1.78 13.44
N THR A 41 -26.68 -1.86 12.41
CA THR A 41 -27.97 -2.58 12.47
C THR A 41 -27.92 -4.02 11.93
N GLY A 42 -26.74 -4.48 11.48
CA GLY A 42 -26.60 -5.79 10.86
C GLY A 42 -27.29 -5.87 9.49
N HIS A 43 -27.06 -6.94 8.74
CA HIS A 43 -27.49 -7.04 7.35
C HIS A 43 -28.63 -8.03 7.18
N LEU A 44 -29.72 -7.54 6.63
CA LEU A 44 -30.88 -8.37 6.26
C LEU A 44 -30.60 -9.29 5.06
N TYR A 45 -29.50 -9.05 4.30
CA TYR A 45 -29.24 -9.70 2.99
C TYR A 45 -27.79 -10.19 2.85
N ALA A 46 -27.21 -10.68 3.92
CA ALA A 46 -25.80 -11.08 3.99
C ALA A 46 -25.33 -12.18 3.01
N GLY A 47 -26.19 -12.74 2.20
CA GLY A 47 -25.86 -13.76 1.22
C GLY A 47 -26.01 -13.32 -0.24
N ASP A 48 -26.52 -12.11 -0.50
CA ASP A 48 -26.78 -11.65 -1.86
C ASP A 48 -25.76 -10.59 -2.30
N VAL A 49 -24.76 -11.05 -3.06
CA VAL A 49 -23.71 -10.19 -3.65
C VAL A 49 -24.23 -9.27 -4.76
N SER A 50 -25.45 -9.47 -5.23
CA SER A 50 -26.07 -8.62 -6.26
C SER A 50 -26.62 -7.31 -5.70
N MET A 51 -26.81 -7.23 -4.39
CA MET A 51 -27.30 -6.03 -3.70
C MET A 51 -26.12 -5.09 -3.36
N THR A 52 -25.53 -4.52 -4.38
CA THR A 52 -24.49 -3.50 -4.22
C THR A 52 -25.11 -2.12 -4.08
N THR A 53 -24.45 -1.26 -3.31
CA THR A 53 -24.87 0.13 -3.14
C THR A 53 -23.88 1.05 -3.84
N THR A 54 -24.40 2.06 -4.53
CA THR A 54 -23.62 3.15 -5.10
C THR A 54 -23.65 4.32 -4.15
N GLY A 55 -22.50 4.92 -3.89
CA GLY A 55 -22.38 6.12 -3.06
C GLY A 55 -22.78 7.39 -3.80
N MET A 56 -23.14 8.44 -3.04
CA MET A 56 -23.33 9.77 -3.62
C MET A 56 -21.96 10.36 -4.03
N PRO A 57 -21.85 11.09 -5.15
CA PRO A 57 -22.93 11.55 -6.04
C PRO A 57 -23.31 10.60 -7.19
N GLY A 58 -22.75 9.39 -7.26
CA GLY A 58 -23.03 8.42 -8.33
C GLY A 58 -24.47 7.92 -8.37
N THR A 59 -25.27 8.14 -7.34
CA THR A 59 -26.68 7.74 -7.24
C THR A 59 -27.66 8.72 -7.86
N PHE A 60 -27.21 9.92 -8.26
CA PHE A 60 -28.08 10.91 -8.86
C PHE A 60 -28.51 10.51 -10.28
N ALA A 61 -29.73 10.88 -10.69
CA ALA A 61 -30.13 10.81 -12.08
C ALA A 61 -29.23 11.68 -12.96
N ASN A 62 -29.01 11.25 -14.20
CA ASN A 62 -28.07 11.94 -15.12
C ASN A 62 -26.58 11.90 -14.70
N ALA A 63 -26.22 11.11 -13.69
CA ALA A 63 -24.84 10.75 -13.39
C ALA A 63 -24.50 9.40 -14.04
N LEU A 64 -23.38 9.33 -14.75
CA LEU A 64 -22.79 8.06 -15.16
C LEU A 64 -21.93 7.51 -14.02
N SER A 65 -22.49 6.58 -13.25
CA SER A 65 -21.78 5.96 -12.15
C SER A 65 -20.75 4.93 -12.68
N VAL A 66 -19.50 5.12 -12.31
CA VAL A 66 -18.38 4.27 -12.73
C VAL A 66 -17.83 3.51 -11.52
N ALA A 67 -17.90 2.20 -11.56
CA ALA A 67 -17.32 1.31 -10.57
C ALA A 67 -16.02 0.68 -11.11
N SER A 68 -15.10 0.39 -10.20
CA SER A 68 -13.95 -0.45 -10.50
C SER A 68 -14.31 -1.93 -10.41
N VAL A 69 -13.62 -2.75 -11.17
CA VAL A 69 -13.68 -4.21 -11.10
C VAL A 69 -12.27 -4.75 -10.94
N ASP A 70 -12.14 -5.82 -10.16
CA ASP A 70 -10.85 -6.48 -10.02
C ASP A 70 -10.42 -7.11 -11.36
N ASN A 71 -9.21 -6.76 -11.78
CA ASN A 71 -8.60 -7.40 -12.95
C ASN A 71 -8.26 -8.86 -12.63
N ARG A 72 -8.55 -9.77 -13.56
CA ARG A 72 -8.12 -11.17 -13.48
C ARG A 72 -6.63 -11.37 -13.78
N GLY A 73 -5.97 -10.36 -14.32
CA GLY A 73 -4.55 -10.34 -14.62
C GLY A 73 -3.89 -9.12 -13.99
N TYR A 74 -2.71 -9.30 -13.47
CA TYR A 74 -1.89 -8.24 -12.91
C TYR A 74 -0.59 -8.12 -13.71
N THR A 75 -0.27 -6.93 -14.18
CA THR A 75 1.02 -6.61 -14.78
C THR A 75 1.69 -5.58 -13.90
N GLY A 76 2.85 -5.88 -13.39
CA GLY A 76 3.58 -4.99 -12.50
C GLY A 76 5.06 -5.34 -12.41
N MET A 77 5.82 -4.46 -11.78
CA MET A 77 7.21 -4.73 -11.42
C MET A 77 7.24 -5.66 -10.20
N TYR A 78 8.25 -6.51 -10.15
CA TYR A 78 8.37 -7.49 -9.08
C TYR A 78 9.81 -7.63 -8.59
N LEU A 79 9.94 -8.11 -7.37
CA LEU A 79 11.13 -8.74 -6.80
C LEU A 79 10.94 -10.25 -6.89
N GLU A 80 12.03 -11.00 -6.88
CA GLU A 80 11.98 -12.45 -6.80
C GLU A 80 12.67 -12.91 -5.51
N ALA A 81 11.99 -13.74 -4.74
CA ALA A 81 12.56 -14.38 -3.56
C ALA A 81 12.00 -15.80 -3.40
N GLY A 82 12.88 -16.79 -3.21
CA GLY A 82 12.49 -18.20 -3.05
C GLY A 82 11.67 -18.74 -4.23
N GLY A 83 11.92 -18.29 -5.47
CA GLY A 83 11.20 -18.69 -6.67
C GLY A 83 9.78 -18.10 -6.78
N LYS A 84 9.45 -17.09 -5.97
CA LYS A 84 8.16 -16.38 -6.02
C LYS A 84 8.34 -14.96 -6.52
N LEU A 85 7.39 -14.50 -7.35
CA LEU A 85 7.29 -13.13 -7.82
C LEU A 85 6.52 -12.30 -6.80
N LEU A 86 7.17 -11.30 -6.22
CA LEU A 86 6.63 -10.40 -5.22
C LEU A 86 6.39 -9.04 -5.89
N PHE A 87 5.16 -8.76 -6.28
CA PHE A 87 4.83 -7.51 -6.95
C PHE A 87 4.88 -6.35 -5.97
N TYR A 88 5.58 -5.29 -6.36
CA TYR A 88 5.73 -4.12 -5.52
C TYR A 88 4.99 -2.89 -6.06
N THR A 89 4.60 -2.02 -5.15
CA THR A 89 4.16 -0.67 -5.48
C THR A 89 5.31 0.30 -5.22
N GLN A 90 5.62 1.12 -6.21
CA GLN A 90 6.66 2.12 -6.10
C GLN A 90 6.07 3.52 -6.14
N THR A 91 6.49 4.35 -5.19
CA THR A 91 6.29 5.81 -5.24
C THR A 91 7.64 6.43 -5.59
N VAL A 92 7.68 7.23 -6.66
CA VAL A 92 8.89 7.96 -7.08
C VAL A 92 8.70 9.44 -6.74
N TYR A 93 9.54 9.95 -5.87
CA TYR A 93 9.55 11.36 -5.45
C TYR A 93 10.98 11.85 -5.33
N GLY A 94 11.69 11.90 -6.47
CA GLY A 94 13.12 12.22 -6.52
C GLY A 94 14.06 11.04 -6.25
N ASN A 95 13.56 9.91 -5.78
CA ASN A 95 14.32 8.69 -5.55
C ASN A 95 14.44 7.83 -6.81
N ALA A 96 15.46 6.97 -6.87
CA ALA A 96 15.70 6.08 -8.00
C ALA A 96 14.60 4.99 -8.08
N PRO A 97 14.26 4.53 -9.29
CA PRO A 97 13.42 3.34 -9.46
C PRO A 97 14.10 2.06 -8.91
N MET A 98 13.32 1.14 -8.32
CA MET A 98 13.85 -0.14 -7.82
C MET A 98 14.52 -0.96 -8.94
N ALA A 99 14.05 -0.83 -10.16
CA ALA A 99 14.63 -1.48 -11.33
C ALA A 99 16.08 -1.06 -11.66
N THR A 100 16.60 -0.02 -11.00
CA THR A 100 18.04 0.34 -11.12
C THR A 100 18.95 -0.64 -10.38
N LEU A 101 18.40 -1.42 -9.45
CA LEU A 101 19.11 -2.51 -8.76
C LEU A 101 18.89 -3.81 -9.53
N ALA A 102 19.74 -4.06 -10.53
CA ALA A 102 19.66 -5.27 -11.33
C ALA A 102 20.40 -6.45 -10.66
N GLY A 103 19.92 -7.66 -10.91
CA GLY A 103 20.52 -8.91 -10.41
C GLY A 103 20.18 -9.20 -8.94
N GLU A 104 20.89 -10.20 -8.39
CA GLU A 104 20.72 -10.59 -6.99
C GLU A 104 21.30 -9.52 -6.05
N GLN A 105 20.54 -9.19 -5.03
CA GLN A 105 20.91 -8.20 -4.02
C GLN A 105 20.72 -8.81 -2.63
N PRO A 106 21.69 -8.66 -1.73
CA PRO A 106 21.50 -9.06 -0.35
C PRO A 106 20.46 -8.18 0.33
N TYR A 107 19.65 -8.76 1.18
CA TYR A 107 18.70 -8.00 1.98
C TYR A 107 18.72 -8.41 3.44
N ILE A 108 18.27 -7.50 4.29
CA ILE A 108 17.93 -7.79 5.68
C ILE A 108 16.44 -7.59 5.89
N TYR A 109 15.85 -8.47 6.65
CA TYR A 109 14.47 -8.37 7.12
C TYR A 109 14.48 -8.09 8.62
N MET A 110 13.87 -7.01 9.04
CA MET A 110 13.67 -6.68 10.44
C MET A 110 12.18 -6.76 10.80
N ASP A 111 11.89 -7.23 12.01
CA ASP A 111 10.53 -7.21 12.55
C ASP A 111 10.12 -5.81 13.01
N GLY A 112 11.08 -4.87 13.09
CA GLY A 112 10.89 -3.46 13.45
C GLY A 112 10.25 -2.64 12.33
N VAL A 113 9.98 -1.39 12.68
CA VAL A 113 9.33 -0.42 11.77
C VAL A 113 10.33 0.53 11.11
N GLY A 114 11.63 0.38 11.35
CA GLY A 114 12.69 1.20 10.76
C GLY A 114 12.93 2.50 11.52
N THR A 115 12.82 2.49 12.85
CA THR A 115 13.26 3.59 13.70
C THR A 115 14.79 3.66 13.78
N PRO A 116 15.38 4.78 14.20
CA PRO A 116 16.83 4.84 14.47
C PRO A 116 17.32 3.76 15.43
N GLU A 117 16.52 3.41 16.43
CA GLU A 117 16.82 2.36 17.41
C GLU A 117 16.82 0.96 16.75
N ASP A 118 15.86 0.70 15.85
CA ASP A 118 15.84 -0.55 15.07
C ASP A 118 17.14 -0.68 14.26
N PHE A 119 17.59 0.38 13.60
CA PHE A 119 18.84 0.37 12.82
C PHE A 119 20.08 0.26 13.70
N ALA A 120 20.09 0.89 14.87
CA ALA A 120 21.21 0.78 15.81
C ALA A 120 21.40 -0.68 16.28
N ALA A 121 20.31 -1.41 16.47
CA ALA A 121 20.33 -2.82 16.88
C ALA A 121 20.90 -3.75 15.80
N LEU A 122 20.99 -3.33 14.56
CA LEU A 122 21.55 -4.16 13.46
C LEU A 122 23.07 -4.24 13.44
N ASN A 123 23.77 -3.44 14.27
CA ASN A 123 25.23 -3.40 14.33
C ASN A 123 25.92 -3.25 12.96
N GLY A 124 25.37 -2.38 12.11
CA GLY A 124 25.87 -2.14 10.74
C GLY A 124 25.37 -3.14 9.69
N GLY A 125 24.47 -4.06 10.04
CA GLY A 125 23.97 -5.10 9.12
C GLY A 125 23.22 -4.57 7.88
N ALA A 126 22.79 -3.29 7.89
CA ALA A 126 22.11 -2.68 6.73
C ALA A 126 23.06 -2.20 5.62
N GLN A 127 24.35 -2.06 5.91
CA GLN A 127 25.32 -1.49 4.97
C GLN A 127 25.40 -2.28 3.65
N GLY A 128 25.09 -1.62 2.54
CA GLY A 128 25.15 -2.19 1.19
C GLY A 128 24.05 -3.21 0.88
N LYS A 129 22.99 -3.29 1.68
CA LYS A 129 21.90 -4.25 1.53
C LYS A 129 20.55 -3.55 1.34
N ILE A 130 19.58 -4.27 0.83
CA ILE A 130 18.18 -3.85 0.85
C ILE A 130 17.63 -4.06 2.27
N VAL A 131 16.95 -3.06 2.80
CA VAL A 131 16.28 -3.17 4.11
C VAL A 131 14.79 -3.45 3.91
N VAL A 132 14.30 -4.49 4.58
CA VAL A 132 12.88 -4.86 4.62
C VAL A 132 12.35 -4.59 6.03
N CYS A 133 11.36 -3.70 6.19
CA CYS A 133 10.79 -3.33 7.48
C CYS A 133 9.26 -3.25 7.43
N SER A 134 8.62 -3.24 8.60
CA SER A 134 7.16 -3.20 8.72
C SER A 134 6.59 -1.80 8.48
N ARG A 135 5.38 -1.74 7.93
CA ARG A 135 4.53 -0.54 8.00
C ARG A 135 4.19 -0.20 9.45
N GLY A 136 3.98 1.11 9.73
CA GLY A 136 3.54 1.64 11.02
C GLY A 136 4.64 2.32 11.81
N GLY A 137 4.32 2.82 12.98
CA GLY A 137 5.21 3.48 13.93
C GLY A 137 5.68 4.87 13.53
N ILE A 138 6.32 5.02 12.39
CA ILE A 138 6.84 6.27 11.84
C ILE A 138 6.40 6.46 10.40
N SER A 139 6.58 7.65 9.84
CA SER A 139 6.23 7.95 8.45
C SER A 139 7.11 7.18 7.46
N PHE A 140 6.63 7.01 6.21
CA PHE A 140 7.39 6.26 5.21
C PHE A 140 8.71 6.94 4.86
N TYR A 141 8.72 8.27 4.67
CA TYR A 141 9.96 8.97 4.37
C TYR A 141 11.00 8.80 5.48
N GLN A 142 10.59 8.81 6.76
CA GLN A 142 11.52 8.57 7.88
C GLN A 142 12.14 7.17 7.84
N LYS A 143 11.36 6.13 7.44
CA LYS A 143 11.91 4.77 7.27
C LYS A 143 13.00 4.76 6.21
N GLY A 144 12.75 5.42 5.08
CA GLY A 144 13.72 5.54 3.98
C GLY A 144 14.97 6.30 4.38
N ASP A 145 14.81 7.46 5.03
CA ASP A 145 15.95 8.29 5.48
C ASP A 145 16.81 7.54 6.52
N ASN A 146 16.17 6.85 7.48
CA ASN A 146 16.88 6.04 8.46
C ASN A 146 17.62 4.87 7.80
N ALA A 147 17.01 4.21 6.81
CA ALA A 147 17.65 3.13 6.07
C ALA A 147 18.89 3.64 5.30
N VAL A 148 18.77 4.76 4.59
CA VAL A 148 19.90 5.40 3.88
C VAL A 148 21.00 5.81 4.86
N ALA A 149 20.64 6.40 6.01
CA ALA A 149 21.60 6.76 7.04
C ALA A 149 22.35 5.53 7.60
N ALA A 150 21.72 4.37 7.64
CA ALA A 150 22.32 3.08 8.01
C ALA A 150 23.11 2.42 6.86
N GLY A 151 23.19 3.06 5.69
CA GLY A 151 23.94 2.57 4.52
C GLY A 151 23.18 1.59 3.63
N ALA A 152 21.86 1.49 3.77
CA ALA A 152 21.03 0.66 2.89
C ALA A 152 21.03 1.19 1.44
N ILE A 153 20.98 0.27 0.49
CA ILE A 153 20.90 0.60 -0.95
C ILE A 153 19.47 0.74 -1.46
N ALA A 154 18.49 0.22 -0.73
CA ALA A 154 17.06 0.39 -0.98
C ALA A 154 16.24 0.04 0.27
N THR A 155 14.97 0.47 0.26
CA THR A 155 14.01 0.17 1.34
C THR A 155 12.77 -0.52 0.76
N VAL A 156 12.36 -1.61 1.37
CA VAL A 156 11.11 -2.33 1.09
C VAL A 156 10.25 -2.30 2.35
N VAL A 157 9.05 -1.75 2.26
CA VAL A 157 8.09 -1.77 3.38
C VAL A 157 7.03 -2.82 3.11
N TYR A 158 6.93 -3.81 3.98
CA TYR A 158 5.80 -4.74 3.91
C TYR A 158 4.59 -4.23 4.71
N ASN A 159 3.39 -4.52 4.18
CA ASN A 159 2.16 -4.12 4.87
C ASN A 159 1.97 -4.96 6.15
N ASN A 160 1.44 -4.34 7.19
CA ASN A 160 1.07 -4.99 8.44
C ASN A 160 -0.39 -5.47 8.47
N GLN A 161 -1.10 -5.29 7.36
CA GLN A 161 -2.48 -5.74 7.12
C GLN A 161 -2.67 -6.14 5.66
N ALA A 162 -3.79 -6.77 5.33
CA ALA A 162 -4.10 -7.14 3.95
C ALA A 162 -4.20 -5.92 3.03
N GLY A 163 -3.84 -6.09 1.75
CA GLY A 163 -3.88 -5.06 0.72
C GLY A 163 -2.55 -4.40 0.42
N SER A 164 -2.56 -3.49 -0.55
CA SER A 164 -1.41 -2.68 -0.96
C SER A 164 -1.24 -1.43 -0.08
N ILE A 165 -0.08 -0.80 -0.17
CA ILE A 165 0.22 0.45 0.51
C ILE A 165 0.39 1.55 -0.54
N ASN A 166 -0.30 2.67 -0.35
CA ASN A 166 0.05 3.94 -0.99
C ASN A 166 0.95 4.72 -0.03
N MET A 167 2.22 4.87 -0.41
CA MET A 167 3.21 5.57 0.41
C MET A 167 3.26 7.05 0.05
N ASP A 168 3.28 7.90 1.06
CA ASP A 168 3.64 9.31 0.90
C ASP A 168 5.15 9.45 1.18
N LEU A 169 5.89 9.88 0.16
CA LEU A 169 7.33 10.12 0.19
C LEU A 169 7.69 11.59 -0.05
N THR A 170 6.73 12.50 0.14
CA THR A 170 6.93 13.94 -0.16
C THR A 170 8.15 14.53 0.54
N ASP A 171 8.42 14.11 1.76
CA ASP A 171 9.55 14.60 2.58
C ASP A 171 10.76 13.64 2.58
N TYR A 172 10.77 12.63 1.70
CA TYR A 172 11.91 11.71 1.58
C TYR A 172 13.13 12.44 1.01
N SER A 173 14.19 12.51 1.78
CA SER A 173 15.43 13.20 1.40
C SER A 173 16.44 12.29 0.69
N GLY A 174 16.25 10.98 0.78
CA GLY A 174 17.12 9.99 0.17
C GLY A 174 16.84 9.82 -1.33
N THR A 175 17.86 9.35 -2.06
CA THR A 175 17.74 9.01 -3.49
C THR A 175 17.65 7.51 -3.74
N ALA A 176 17.78 6.68 -2.71
CA ALA A 176 17.72 5.23 -2.82
C ALA A 176 16.29 4.75 -3.20
N PRO A 177 16.17 3.65 -3.95
CA PRO A 177 14.87 3.05 -4.25
C PRO A 177 14.04 2.76 -3.01
N PHE A 178 12.73 3.01 -3.10
CA PHE A 178 11.80 2.80 -2.01
C PHE A 178 10.50 2.22 -2.55
N VAL A 179 10.13 1.01 -2.08
CA VAL A 179 8.96 0.28 -2.56
C VAL A 179 8.17 -0.33 -1.41
N SER A 180 6.93 -0.70 -1.67
CA SER A 180 6.13 -1.49 -0.74
C SER A 180 5.65 -2.80 -1.36
N VAL A 181 5.49 -3.79 -0.49
CA VAL A 181 4.95 -5.11 -0.83
C VAL A 181 3.77 -5.46 0.10
N THR A 182 3.01 -6.49 -0.26
CA THR A 182 1.92 -6.96 0.59
C THR A 182 2.43 -7.62 1.88
N GLN A 183 1.53 -7.85 2.83
CA GLN A 183 1.86 -8.58 4.05
C GLN A 183 2.34 -10.01 3.75
N SER A 184 1.69 -10.70 2.80
CA SER A 184 2.08 -12.04 2.37
C SER A 184 3.46 -12.07 1.73
N ASP A 185 3.82 -11.04 0.94
CA ASP A 185 5.13 -10.95 0.31
C ASP A 185 6.24 -10.67 1.35
N GLY A 186 5.94 -9.85 2.36
CA GLY A 186 6.82 -9.67 3.51
C GLY A 186 7.12 -10.98 4.24
N ALA A 187 6.10 -11.83 4.41
CA ALA A 187 6.28 -13.16 4.99
C ALA A 187 7.15 -14.08 4.12
N VAL A 188 7.03 -13.98 2.79
CA VAL A 188 7.93 -14.71 1.85
C VAL A 188 9.38 -14.26 2.00
N LEU A 189 9.62 -12.93 2.06
CA LEU A 189 10.97 -12.41 2.28
C LEU A 189 11.57 -12.93 3.61
N LYS A 190 10.78 -12.89 4.70
CA LYS A 190 11.24 -13.45 5.98
C LYS A 190 11.56 -14.95 5.92
N ALA A 191 10.70 -15.72 5.25
CA ALA A 191 10.87 -17.18 5.14
C ALA A 191 12.08 -17.61 4.30
N ASN A 192 12.58 -16.72 3.42
CA ASN A 192 13.76 -16.95 2.58
C ASN A 192 15.03 -16.31 3.16
N ALA A 193 15.00 -15.87 4.41
CA ALA A 193 16.13 -15.29 5.11
C ALA A 193 16.49 -16.13 6.33
N SER A 194 17.76 -16.10 6.70
CA SER A 194 18.30 -16.82 7.85
C SER A 194 18.47 -15.88 9.04
N PRO A 195 18.17 -16.30 10.28
CA PRO A 195 18.31 -15.46 11.45
C PRO A 195 19.78 -15.14 11.75
N VAL A 196 20.06 -13.90 12.04
CA VAL A 196 21.34 -13.41 12.57
C VAL A 196 21.13 -13.08 14.04
N THR A 197 21.93 -13.66 14.91
CA THR A 197 21.81 -13.54 16.37
C THR A 197 22.92 -12.69 16.96
N GLY A 198 22.58 -11.94 17.99
CA GLY A 198 23.54 -11.24 18.84
C GLY A 198 24.31 -12.18 19.79
N GLU A 199 25.25 -11.64 20.54
CA GLU A 199 26.05 -12.37 21.53
C GLU A 199 25.19 -12.98 22.66
N ASP A 200 24.03 -12.39 22.93
CA ASP A 200 23.04 -12.85 23.91
C ASP A 200 22.11 -13.95 23.36
N GLY A 201 22.29 -14.34 22.08
CA GLY A 201 21.45 -15.33 21.40
C GLY A 201 20.12 -14.83 20.91
N GLN A 202 19.80 -13.54 21.04
CA GLN A 202 18.59 -12.95 20.49
C GLN A 202 18.76 -12.71 18.98
N ILE A 203 17.65 -12.89 18.22
CA ILE A 203 17.64 -12.60 16.78
C ILE A 203 17.64 -11.08 16.62
N LEU A 204 18.66 -10.55 15.93
CA LEU A 204 18.76 -9.14 15.59
C LEU A 204 18.00 -8.82 14.30
N TYR A 205 18.16 -9.66 13.28
CA TYR A 205 17.51 -9.55 11.98
C TYR A 205 17.61 -10.87 11.24
N TYR A 206 17.04 -10.92 10.04
CA TYR A 206 17.18 -12.06 9.12
C TYR A 206 17.93 -11.59 7.87
N GLU A 207 18.82 -12.43 7.33
CA GLU A 207 19.62 -12.12 6.14
C GLU A 207 19.30 -13.10 5.01
N GLY A 208 18.98 -12.55 3.84
CA GLY A 208 18.69 -13.30 2.62
C GLY A 208 19.37 -12.72 1.40
#